data_e8df6637d859238f2a5be73a2bf8ecc7
#
_entry.id   e8df6637d859238f2a5be73a2bf8ecc7
#
_cell.length_a   1.000
_cell.length_b   1.000
_cell.length_c   1.000
_cell.angle_alpha   90.00
_cell.angle_beta   90.00
_cell.angle_gamma   90.00
#
_symmetry.space_group_name_H-M   'P 1'
#
loop_
_entity.id
_entity.type
_entity.pdbx_description
1 polymer ?
#
loop_
_entity_poly.entity_id
_entity_poly.type
_entity_poly.pdbx_seq_one_letter_code
_entity_poly.pdbx_strand_id
1 'polypeptide(L)'
;MLEKVKLHNFKSHKNTELNLDSSRLHALVGQNSSGKTSVLQALHYLSLLANSSFAQIFQHESAPQFITTIGQDNMSVTASGFWKNPDRNDWEASYEWRQKVNHSWDPRASWKADKNPGVMQGPPSSFIYAPEPIKQSLRNAVHLKLIASNLAKAAYSDAITPRVEFDGSGLAPTLDYLRDEAPDEFQSLQERLKRIVPGVREVGVKRAKVMVSRQRLIEIDGKSISYEESQEMAGQEVVLDMNTGKRIPAHAISEGTMLALGLLTVLMDPNQPNLVLLDDVEQGLHPKAQRDLIAVFKEILQENRNLQIIFSTHSPYIVDELTHSQVHVLSNTNLGLTLAKRLDEHPDVEWAKQTLTTGEFWDSVGEDWVVAGEINDLIDGIYCNCGK
;
A
#
# COMPACT_ATOMS: atom_id res chain seq x y z
N MET A 1 0.55 12.05 -8.97
CA MET A 1 -0.78 11.58 -8.54
C MET A 1 -1.27 10.54 -9.51
N LEU A 2 -1.72 9.40 -9.04
CA LEU A 2 -2.33 8.31 -9.83
C LEU A 2 -3.77 8.67 -10.17
N GLU A 3 -4.20 8.40 -11.40
CA GLU A 3 -5.58 8.57 -11.86
C GLU A 3 -6.19 7.24 -12.33
N LYS A 4 -5.36 6.32 -12.78
CA LYS A 4 -5.85 5.04 -13.32
C LYS A 4 -4.86 3.92 -13.07
N VAL A 5 -5.38 2.75 -12.76
CA VAL A 5 -4.60 1.51 -12.59
C VAL A 5 -5.27 0.40 -13.38
N LYS A 6 -4.49 -0.34 -14.18
CA LYS A 6 -4.95 -1.52 -14.90
C LYS A 6 -4.08 -2.72 -14.54
N LEU A 7 -4.73 -3.80 -14.16
CA LEU A 7 -4.10 -5.08 -13.92
C LEU A 7 -4.61 -6.08 -14.96
N HIS A 8 -3.70 -6.67 -15.70
CA HIS A 8 -4.00 -7.72 -16.67
C HIS A 8 -3.25 -8.99 -16.29
N ASN A 9 -3.98 -10.08 -16.07
CA ASN A 9 -3.45 -11.37 -15.65
C ASN A 9 -2.50 -11.31 -14.43
N PHE A 10 -2.75 -10.37 -13.51
CA PHE A 10 -1.98 -10.24 -12.28
C PHE A 10 -2.70 -10.95 -11.12
N LYS A 11 -2.14 -12.07 -10.65
CA LYS A 11 -2.75 -12.93 -9.61
C LYS A 11 -4.19 -13.30 -9.97
N SER A 12 -5.19 -12.89 -9.18
CA SER A 12 -6.62 -13.10 -9.46
C SER A 12 -7.21 -12.09 -10.44
N HIS A 13 -6.49 -11.03 -10.79
CA HIS A 13 -6.97 -9.96 -11.67
C HIS A 13 -6.73 -10.30 -13.14
N LYS A 14 -7.75 -10.83 -13.83
CA LYS A 14 -7.66 -11.12 -15.26
C LYS A 14 -7.67 -9.84 -16.09
N ASN A 15 -8.57 -8.93 -15.79
CA ASN A 15 -8.65 -7.61 -16.43
C ASN A 15 -9.39 -6.66 -15.49
N THR A 16 -8.66 -6.00 -14.59
CA THR A 16 -9.22 -5.10 -13.60
C THR A 16 -8.75 -3.69 -13.87
N GLU A 17 -9.67 -2.74 -13.92
CA GLU A 17 -9.39 -1.33 -14.08
C GLU A 17 -9.94 -0.56 -12.87
N LEU A 18 -9.11 0.28 -12.27
CA LEU A 18 -9.48 1.19 -11.20
C LEU A 18 -9.31 2.62 -11.70
N ASN A 19 -10.39 3.38 -11.71
CA ASN A 19 -10.39 4.80 -12.04
C ASN A 19 -10.41 5.60 -10.74
N LEU A 20 -9.24 6.12 -10.38
CA LEU A 20 -9.06 6.99 -9.22
C LEU A 20 -9.44 8.40 -9.67
N ASP A 21 -10.44 8.99 -9.05
CA ASP A 21 -10.85 10.37 -9.37
C ASP A 21 -9.83 11.40 -8.85
N SER A 22 -10.18 12.68 -8.89
CA SER A 22 -9.33 13.74 -8.35
C SER A 22 -9.13 13.69 -6.84
N SER A 23 -9.80 12.78 -6.14
CA SER A 23 -9.57 12.49 -4.73
C SER A 23 -8.19 11.86 -4.53
N ARG A 24 -7.60 12.14 -3.40
CA ARG A 24 -6.31 11.59 -3.00
C ARG A 24 -6.44 10.53 -1.92
N LEU A 25 -7.68 10.10 -1.63
CA LEU A 25 -8.01 9.09 -0.63
C LEU A 25 -8.95 8.08 -1.26
N HIS A 26 -8.54 6.81 -1.38
CA HIS A 26 -9.33 5.75 -1.98
C HIS A 26 -9.30 4.48 -1.12
N ALA A 27 -10.47 3.88 -0.97
CA ALA A 27 -10.65 2.60 -0.30
C ALA A 27 -10.89 1.46 -1.30
N LEU A 28 -10.25 0.33 -1.05
CA LEU A 28 -10.51 -0.95 -1.68
C LEU A 28 -11.32 -1.80 -0.70
N VAL A 29 -12.54 -2.16 -1.05
CA VAL A 29 -13.44 -2.93 -0.19
C VAL A 29 -13.86 -4.23 -0.90
N GLY A 30 -14.35 -5.21 -0.14
CA GLY A 30 -14.78 -6.50 -0.66
C GLY A 30 -14.41 -7.64 0.26
N GLN A 31 -14.88 -8.84 -0.05
CA GLN A 31 -14.64 -10.04 0.75
C GLN A 31 -13.16 -10.41 0.88
N ASN A 32 -12.85 -11.32 1.80
CA ASN A 32 -11.51 -11.90 1.88
C ASN A 32 -11.14 -12.58 0.56
N SER A 33 -9.87 -12.45 0.18
CA SER A 33 -9.34 -12.97 -1.10
C SER A 33 -9.90 -12.30 -2.37
N SER A 34 -10.64 -11.20 -2.27
CA SER A 34 -11.15 -10.46 -3.45
C SER A 34 -10.07 -9.70 -4.23
N GLY A 35 -8.79 -9.81 -3.84
CA GLY A 35 -7.67 -9.21 -4.58
C GLY A 35 -7.23 -7.81 -4.11
N LYS A 36 -7.79 -7.25 -3.03
CA LYS A 36 -7.42 -5.91 -2.51
C LYS A 36 -5.90 -5.75 -2.30
N THR A 37 -5.30 -6.65 -1.53
CA THR A 37 -3.85 -6.67 -1.29
C THR A 37 -3.05 -6.81 -2.59
N SER A 38 -3.59 -7.53 -3.60
CA SER A 38 -2.91 -7.69 -4.90
C SER A 38 -2.83 -6.37 -5.66
N VAL A 39 -3.85 -5.51 -5.58
CA VAL A 39 -3.81 -4.15 -6.15
C VAL A 39 -2.71 -3.32 -5.48
N LEU A 40 -2.67 -3.31 -4.13
CA LEU A 40 -1.66 -2.57 -3.38
C LEU A 40 -0.25 -3.06 -3.72
N GLN A 41 -0.05 -4.38 -3.79
CA GLN A 41 1.22 -4.99 -4.16
C GLN A 41 1.63 -4.64 -5.59
N ALA A 42 0.70 -4.63 -6.56
CA ALA A 42 0.98 -4.26 -7.94
C ALA A 42 1.49 -2.80 -8.04
N LEU A 43 0.86 -1.88 -7.32
CA LEU A 43 1.28 -0.49 -7.24
C LEU A 43 2.63 -0.32 -6.52
N HIS A 44 2.86 -1.09 -5.47
CA HIS A 44 4.13 -1.09 -4.77
C HIS A 44 5.28 -1.54 -5.68
N TYR A 45 5.13 -2.64 -6.41
CA TYR A 45 6.14 -3.09 -7.38
C TYR A 45 6.41 -2.02 -8.45
N LEU A 46 5.37 -1.36 -8.95
CA LEU A 46 5.54 -0.25 -9.91
C LEU A 46 6.36 0.89 -9.31
N SER A 47 6.12 1.25 -8.05
CA SER A 47 6.86 2.32 -7.36
C SER A 47 8.33 1.96 -7.14
N LEU A 48 8.62 0.72 -6.82
CA LEU A 48 9.99 0.23 -6.67
C LEU A 48 10.75 0.26 -8.00
N LEU A 49 10.09 -0.08 -9.11
CA LEU A 49 10.69 -0.02 -10.45
C LEU A 49 11.15 1.38 -10.85
N ALA A 50 10.54 2.43 -10.30
CA ALA A 50 11.00 3.79 -10.53
C ALA A 50 12.43 4.07 -10.03
N ASN A 51 12.92 3.26 -9.08
CA ASN A 51 14.21 3.45 -8.40
C ASN A 51 15.11 2.21 -8.40
N SER A 52 14.65 1.06 -8.92
CA SER A 52 15.39 -0.21 -8.86
C SER A 52 15.23 -1.01 -10.15
N SER A 53 16.14 -1.96 -10.40
CA SER A 53 16.01 -2.84 -11.54
C SER A 53 14.90 -3.89 -11.33
N PHE A 54 14.36 -4.40 -12.42
CA PHE A 54 13.34 -5.46 -12.40
C PHE A 54 13.82 -6.70 -11.61
N ALA A 55 15.06 -7.09 -11.82
CA ALA A 55 15.65 -8.24 -11.15
C ALA A 55 15.73 -8.06 -9.62
N GLN A 56 15.98 -6.83 -9.13
CA GLN A 56 16.07 -6.57 -7.70
C GLN A 56 14.70 -6.62 -7.01
N ILE A 57 13.65 -6.17 -7.68
CA ILE A 57 12.31 -6.12 -7.09
C ILE A 57 11.72 -7.52 -6.96
N PHE A 58 11.88 -8.32 -8.00
CA PHE A 58 11.30 -9.67 -8.06
C PHE A 58 12.27 -10.78 -7.61
N GLN A 59 13.39 -10.42 -6.97
CA GLN A 59 14.37 -11.41 -6.48
C GLN A 59 13.79 -12.41 -5.47
N HIS A 60 12.74 -12.01 -4.75
CA HIS A 60 12.04 -12.87 -3.79
C HIS A 60 10.89 -13.66 -4.42
N GLU A 61 10.46 -13.29 -5.62
CA GLU A 61 9.49 -14.04 -6.39
C GLU A 61 10.24 -15.14 -7.16
N SER A 62 10.14 -16.38 -6.71
CA SER A 62 10.89 -17.51 -7.29
C SER A 62 10.57 -17.76 -8.77
N ALA A 63 9.39 -17.35 -9.22
CA ALA A 63 9.01 -17.34 -10.63
C ALA A 63 7.81 -16.41 -10.92
N PRO A 64 7.73 -15.82 -12.13
CA PRO A 64 6.60 -14.98 -12.57
C PRO A 64 5.24 -15.65 -12.49
N GLN A 65 5.21 -16.98 -12.55
CA GLN A 65 3.98 -17.77 -12.44
C GLN A 65 3.24 -17.58 -11.11
N PHE A 66 3.91 -17.11 -10.05
CA PHE A 66 3.26 -16.83 -8.76
C PHE A 66 2.56 -15.46 -8.71
N ILE A 67 2.89 -14.57 -9.65
CA ILE A 67 2.24 -13.26 -9.80
C ILE A 67 1.42 -13.14 -11.09
N THR A 68 1.43 -14.17 -11.94
CA THR A 68 0.61 -14.26 -13.15
C THR A 68 -0.63 -15.09 -12.85
N THR A 69 -1.77 -14.73 -13.43
CA THR A 69 -3.00 -15.53 -13.34
C THR A 69 -2.75 -16.94 -13.85
N ILE A 70 -3.23 -17.95 -13.13
CA ILE A 70 -3.00 -19.35 -13.46
C ILE A 70 -3.45 -19.66 -14.89
N GLY A 71 -2.56 -20.30 -15.65
CA GLY A 71 -2.82 -20.69 -17.05
C GLY A 71 -2.60 -19.58 -18.07
N GLN A 72 -2.14 -18.40 -17.65
CA GLN A 72 -1.78 -17.30 -18.55
C GLN A 72 -0.27 -17.25 -18.79
N ASP A 73 0.13 -16.85 -20.00
CA ASP A 73 1.51 -16.73 -20.45
C ASP A 73 2.04 -15.28 -20.44
N ASN A 74 1.22 -14.35 -20.00
CA ASN A 74 1.57 -12.96 -19.88
C ASN A 74 0.84 -12.28 -18.71
N MET A 75 1.43 -11.23 -18.18
CA MET A 75 0.77 -10.32 -17.26
C MET A 75 1.30 -8.91 -17.44
N SER A 76 0.48 -7.91 -17.13
CA SER A 76 0.92 -6.52 -17.07
C SER A 76 0.20 -5.74 -15.99
N VAL A 77 0.91 -4.75 -15.45
CA VAL A 77 0.37 -3.71 -14.58
C VAL A 77 0.70 -2.38 -15.22
N THR A 78 -0.31 -1.56 -15.42
CA THR A 78 -0.16 -0.21 -15.97
C THR A 78 -0.80 0.78 -15.01
N ALA A 79 -0.11 1.87 -14.73
CA ALA A 79 -0.68 3.00 -14.02
C ALA A 79 -0.46 4.29 -14.82
N SER A 80 -1.42 5.18 -14.77
CA SER A 80 -1.32 6.51 -15.36
C SER A 80 -1.76 7.58 -14.37
N GLY A 81 -1.27 8.78 -14.58
CA GLY A 81 -1.55 9.90 -13.72
C GLY A 81 -0.81 11.14 -14.17
N PHE A 82 -0.66 12.09 -13.27
CA PHE A 82 0.04 13.33 -13.56
C PHE A 82 0.93 13.79 -12.40
N TRP A 83 1.89 14.65 -12.73
CA TRP A 83 2.65 15.46 -11.79
C TRP A 83 2.49 16.94 -12.15
N LYS A 84 2.14 17.76 -11.18
CA LYS A 84 1.94 19.21 -11.41
C LYS A 84 3.08 19.99 -10.77
N ASN A 85 3.96 20.58 -11.63
CA ASN A 85 5.03 21.48 -11.16
C ASN A 85 5.69 22.23 -12.33
N PRO A 86 5.39 23.52 -12.60
CA PRO A 86 4.14 24.22 -12.27
C PRO A 86 2.96 23.72 -13.09
N ASP A 87 3.22 23.19 -14.31
CA ASP A 87 2.22 22.68 -15.24
C ASP A 87 1.91 21.20 -14.96
N ARG A 88 0.72 20.78 -15.39
CA ARG A 88 0.36 19.37 -15.41
C ARG A 88 1.22 18.64 -16.44
N ASN A 89 1.85 17.55 -16.04
CA ASN A 89 2.58 16.63 -16.90
C ASN A 89 1.99 15.24 -16.72
N ASP A 90 1.29 14.76 -17.73
CA ASP A 90 0.70 13.43 -17.72
C ASP A 90 1.78 12.36 -17.92
N TRP A 91 1.58 11.19 -17.31
CA TRP A 91 2.51 10.09 -17.40
C TRP A 91 1.78 8.75 -17.39
N GLU A 92 2.44 7.75 -17.97
CA GLU A 92 2.05 6.35 -17.92
C GLU A 92 3.27 5.50 -17.59
N ALA A 93 3.07 4.52 -16.73
CA ALA A 93 4.11 3.60 -16.31
C ALA A 93 3.56 2.17 -16.33
N SER A 94 4.36 1.22 -16.80
CA SER A 94 3.95 -0.18 -16.82
C SER A 94 5.12 -1.12 -16.59
N TYR A 95 4.80 -2.28 -16.05
CA TYR A 95 5.66 -3.46 -16.12
C TYR A 95 4.86 -4.64 -16.64
N GLU A 96 5.53 -5.52 -17.38
CA GLU A 96 4.92 -6.71 -17.95
C GLU A 96 5.87 -7.90 -17.93
N TRP A 97 5.31 -9.08 -17.92
CA TRP A 97 6.01 -10.35 -18.16
C TRP A 97 5.29 -11.14 -19.23
N ARG A 98 6.08 -11.68 -20.16
CA ARG A 98 5.58 -12.56 -21.22
C ARG A 98 6.40 -13.81 -21.27
N GLN A 99 5.75 -14.96 -21.38
CA GLN A 99 6.43 -16.23 -21.61
C GLN A 99 6.83 -16.34 -23.09
N LYS A 100 8.09 -16.68 -23.33
CA LYS A 100 8.59 -16.96 -24.68
C LYS A 100 8.31 -18.40 -25.09
N VAL A 101 8.45 -18.72 -26.36
CA VAL A 101 8.26 -20.07 -26.93
C VAL A 101 9.14 -21.13 -26.23
N ASN A 102 10.31 -20.75 -25.76
CA ASN A 102 11.22 -21.61 -24.99
C ASN A 102 10.87 -21.72 -23.49
N HIS A 103 9.67 -21.29 -23.08
CA HIS A 103 9.19 -21.23 -21.70
C HIS A 103 9.99 -20.31 -20.76
N SER A 104 10.94 -19.52 -21.26
CA SER A 104 11.55 -18.44 -20.46
C SER A 104 10.62 -17.23 -20.37
N TRP A 105 10.72 -16.46 -19.29
CA TRP A 105 9.97 -15.25 -19.09
C TRP A 105 10.78 -14.02 -19.52
N ASP A 106 10.13 -13.09 -20.23
CA ASP A 106 10.70 -11.84 -20.72
C ASP A 106 10.06 -10.66 -19.98
N PRO A 107 10.73 -10.10 -18.95
CA PRO A 107 10.24 -8.97 -18.22
C PRO A 107 10.55 -7.68 -18.95
N ARG A 108 9.61 -6.71 -18.88
CA ARG A 108 9.76 -5.39 -19.46
C ARG A 108 9.13 -4.35 -18.55
N ALA A 109 9.75 -3.16 -18.50
CA ALA A 109 9.16 -1.98 -17.92
C ALA A 109 9.13 -0.86 -18.96
N SER A 110 8.10 -0.05 -18.97
CA SER A 110 7.99 1.09 -19.88
C SER A 110 7.49 2.33 -19.15
N TRP A 111 8.03 3.47 -19.57
CA TRP A 111 7.72 4.79 -19.04
C TRP A 111 7.41 5.76 -20.16
N LYS A 112 6.35 6.55 -19.97
CA LYS A 112 5.96 7.60 -20.90
C LYS A 112 5.58 8.84 -20.11
N ALA A 113 6.03 10.01 -20.57
CA ALA A 113 5.61 11.30 -20.02
C ALA A 113 5.52 12.32 -21.15
N ASP A 114 4.64 13.32 -21.03
CA ASP A 114 4.35 14.30 -22.08
C ASP A 114 5.59 14.99 -22.67
N LYS A 115 6.56 15.33 -21.81
CA LYS A 115 7.81 15.99 -22.23
C LYS A 115 8.88 15.00 -22.73
N ASN A 116 8.65 13.70 -22.60
CA ASN A 116 9.53 12.62 -23.04
C ASN A 116 8.69 11.47 -23.61
N PRO A 117 8.15 11.60 -24.83
CA PRO A 117 7.25 10.60 -25.41
C PRO A 117 7.95 9.29 -25.82
N GLY A 118 9.24 9.16 -25.56
CA GLY A 118 9.98 7.94 -25.84
C GLY A 118 9.57 6.81 -24.87
N VAL A 119 9.19 5.66 -25.41
CA VAL A 119 9.01 4.44 -24.62
C VAL A 119 10.42 3.93 -24.27
N MET A 120 10.78 4.01 -23.00
CA MET A 120 12.04 3.44 -22.50
C MET A 120 11.78 1.98 -22.13
N GLN A 121 12.33 1.06 -22.89
CA GLN A 121 12.30 -0.38 -22.63
C GLN A 121 13.73 -0.89 -22.37
N GLY A 122 13.88 -1.78 -21.41
CA GLY A 122 15.18 -2.37 -21.14
C GLY A 122 15.08 -3.83 -20.67
N PRO A 123 16.18 -4.59 -20.84
CA PRO A 123 16.29 -5.94 -20.33
C PRO A 123 16.25 -5.96 -18.79
N PRO A 124 15.98 -7.13 -18.16
CA PRO A 124 15.77 -7.28 -16.71
C PRO A 124 16.88 -6.75 -15.82
N SER A 125 18.11 -6.75 -16.32
CA SER A 125 19.31 -6.27 -15.62
C SER A 125 19.59 -4.79 -15.80
N SER A 126 18.84 -4.11 -16.67
CA SER A 126 19.03 -2.67 -16.97
C SER A 126 18.26 -1.81 -15.97
N PHE A 127 18.95 -0.83 -15.43
CA PHE A 127 18.32 0.26 -14.69
C PHE A 127 17.70 1.23 -15.70
N ILE A 128 16.36 1.26 -15.78
CA ILE A 128 15.66 2.21 -16.63
C ILE A 128 15.25 3.40 -15.75
N TYR A 129 15.86 4.54 -16.00
CA TYR A 129 15.50 5.76 -15.27
C TYR A 129 14.09 6.20 -15.65
N ALA A 130 13.18 6.19 -14.69
CA ALA A 130 11.86 6.77 -14.87
C ALA A 130 11.96 8.28 -15.10
N PRO A 131 11.13 8.87 -15.99
CA PRO A 131 11.00 10.32 -16.14
C PRO A 131 10.62 11.01 -14.84
N GLU A 132 11.04 12.28 -14.69
CA GLU A 132 10.83 13.03 -13.46
C GLU A 132 9.37 13.08 -12.95
N PRO A 133 8.33 13.27 -13.81
CA PRO A 133 6.95 13.23 -13.35
C PRO A 133 6.55 11.91 -12.66
N ILE A 134 7.08 10.78 -13.15
CA ILE A 134 6.83 9.45 -12.57
C ILE A 134 7.57 9.30 -11.24
N LYS A 135 8.88 9.66 -11.22
CA LYS A 135 9.68 9.61 -9.99
C LYS A 135 9.05 10.42 -8.87
N GLN A 136 8.60 11.63 -9.17
CA GLN A 136 7.97 12.49 -8.18
C GLN A 136 6.61 11.96 -7.73
N SER A 137 5.78 11.46 -8.65
CA SER A 137 4.47 10.88 -8.29
C SER A 137 4.59 9.63 -7.41
N LEU A 138 5.64 8.83 -7.60
CA LEU A 138 5.91 7.59 -6.87
C LEU A 138 7.04 7.76 -5.82
N ARG A 139 7.43 8.99 -5.53
CA ARG A 139 8.51 9.29 -4.59
C ARG A 139 8.18 8.75 -3.20
N ASN A 140 9.16 8.07 -2.61
CA ASN A 140 9.06 7.50 -1.27
C ASN A 140 7.76 6.70 -1.04
N ALA A 141 7.20 6.09 -2.10
CA ALA A 141 6.02 5.26 -1.96
C ALA A 141 6.25 4.15 -0.94
N VAL A 142 5.30 3.98 -0.04
CA VAL A 142 5.34 2.94 1.00
C VAL A 142 4.12 2.04 0.89
N HIS A 143 4.34 0.74 1.13
CA HIS A 143 3.29 -0.25 1.27
C HIS A 143 3.40 -0.84 2.67
N LEU A 144 2.32 -0.82 3.44
CA LEU A 144 2.29 -1.24 4.83
C LEU A 144 1.17 -2.24 5.08
N LYS A 145 1.53 -3.30 5.76
CA LYS A 145 0.64 -4.20 6.47
C LYS A 145 1.15 -4.31 7.90
N LEU A 146 0.77 -3.35 8.72
CA LEU A 146 1.32 -3.21 10.05
C LEU A 146 0.88 -4.35 10.98
N ILE A 147 1.82 -4.86 11.75
CA ILE A 147 1.61 -5.89 12.76
C ILE A 147 1.96 -5.29 14.12
N ALA A 148 0.97 -5.16 15.00
CA ALA A 148 1.12 -4.50 16.30
C ALA A 148 2.28 -5.06 17.14
N SER A 149 2.49 -6.39 17.10
CA SER A 149 3.61 -7.02 17.83
C SER A 149 4.99 -6.63 17.26
N ASN A 150 5.10 -6.28 15.97
CA ASN A 150 6.35 -5.80 15.39
C ASN A 150 6.58 -4.32 15.72
N LEU A 151 5.53 -3.50 15.68
CA LEU A 151 5.58 -2.11 16.12
C LEU A 151 6.03 -1.98 17.58
N ALA A 152 5.65 -2.94 18.43
CA ALA A 152 5.98 -2.95 19.85
C ALA A 152 7.39 -3.48 20.17
N LYS A 153 8.11 -4.05 19.20
CA LYS A 153 9.46 -4.56 19.41
C LYS A 153 10.48 -3.44 19.60
N ALA A 154 11.41 -3.65 20.50
CA ALA A 154 12.63 -2.86 20.52
C ALA A 154 13.41 -3.10 19.22
N ALA A 155 13.96 -2.05 18.64
CA ALA A 155 14.68 -2.10 17.37
C ALA A 155 15.97 -1.28 17.42
N TYR A 156 16.93 -1.70 16.59
CA TYR A 156 18.17 -0.98 16.33
C TYR A 156 18.20 -0.58 14.85
N SER A 157 18.67 0.59 14.56
CA SER A 157 18.97 1.04 13.19
C SER A 157 20.29 1.77 13.15
N ASP A 158 21.10 1.48 12.14
CA ASP A 158 22.30 2.22 11.75
C ASP A 158 22.05 3.13 10.53
N ALA A 159 20.81 3.18 10.06
CA ALA A 159 20.41 4.07 8.97
C ALA A 159 20.41 5.53 9.45
N ILE A 160 20.89 6.45 8.59
CA ILE A 160 20.86 7.89 8.84
C ILE A 160 19.40 8.38 8.96
N THR A 161 18.52 7.82 8.16
CA THR A 161 17.06 8.09 8.17
C THR A 161 16.32 6.78 8.37
N PRO A 162 16.10 6.35 9.63
CA PRO A 162 15.31 5.15 9.92
C PRO A 162 13.88 5.29 9.40
N ARG A 163 13.27 4.17 9.01
CA ARG A 163 11.88 4.12 8.51
C ARG A 163 11.14 2.97 9.13
N VAL A 164 9.83 3.11 9.19
CA VAL A 164 8.93 2.01 9.52
C VAL A 164 8.86 1.07 8.30
N GLU A 165 9.14 -0.20 8.53
CA GLU A 165 9.13 -1.23 7.50
C GLU A 165 7.69 -1.71 7.19
N PHE A 166 7.54 -2.51 6.13
CA PHE A 166 6.25 -3.05 5.67
C PHE A 166 5.39 -3.64 6.80
N ASP A 167 6.00 -4.36 7.72
CA ASP A 167 5.33 -5.07 8.81
C ASP A 167 5.25 -4.27 10.12
N GLY A 168 5.74 -3.04 10.13
CA GLY A 168 5.78 -2.16 11.30
C GLY A 168 7.07 -2.23 12.11
N SER A 169 8.05 -3.09 11.75
CA SER A 169 9.35 -3.07 12.41
C SER A 169 10.06 -1.72 12.17
N GLY A 170 10.98 -1.37 13.04
CA GLY A 170 11.72 -0.10 12.95
C GLY A 170 10.99 1.12 13.53
N LEU A 171 9.79 0.97 14.14
CA LEU A 171 9.05 2.12 14.68
C LEU A 171 9.85 2.92 15.71
N ALA A 172 10.50 2.26 16.68
CA ALA A 172 11.19 2.94 17.77
C ALA A 172 12.35 3.84 17.29
N PRO A 173 13.30 3.39 16.45
CA PRO A 173 14.32 4.27 15.89
C PRO A 173 13.76 5.36 14.97
N THR A 174 12.65 5.10 14.25
CA THR A 174 12.00 6.14 13.44
C THR A 174 11.39 7.24 14.29
N LEU A 175 10.74 6.91 15.40
CA LEU A 175 10.22 7.90 16.35
C LEU A 175 11.32 8.68 17.06
N ASP A 176 12.44 8.03 17.39
CA ASP A 176 13.61 8.67 17.98
C ASP A 176 14.19 9.71 17.02
N TYR A 177 14.35 9.33 15.74
CA TYR A 177 14.76 10.22 14.67
C TYR A 177 13.77 11.38 14.47
N LEU A 178 12.47 11.10 14.39
CA LEU A 178 11.44 12.14 14.21
C LEU A 178 11.43 13.15 15.34
N ARG A 179 11.59 12.68 16.60
CA ARG A 179 11.66 13.56 17.77
C ARG A 179 12.83 14.52 17.70
N ASP A 180 14.00 14.05 17.25
CA ASP A 180 15.25 14.81 17.29
C ASP A 180 15.41 15.71 16.06
N GLU A 181 15.01 15.26 14.86
CA GLU A 181 15.22 15.97 13.59
C GLU A 181 13.99 16.76 13.12
N ALA A 182 12.78 16.42 13.58
CA ALA A 182 11.54 17.07 13.21
C ALA A 182 10.57 17.18 14.40
N PRO A 183 10.94 17.97 15.45
CA PRO A 183 10.18 18.05 16.69
C PRO A 183 8.76 18.59 16.52
N ASP A 184 8.51 19.48 15.56
CA ASP A 184 7.17 20.03 15.29
C ASP A 184 6.25 18.94 14.71
N GLU A 185 6.74 18.12 13.78
CA GLU A 185 6.04 16.96 13.23
C GLU A 185 5.78 15.91 14.31
N PHE A 186 6.75 15.67 15.18
CA PHE A 186 6.60 14.76 16.31
C PHE A 186 5.52 15.25 17.29
N GLN A 187 5.48 16.53 17.60
CA GLN A 187 4.41 17.11 18.42
C GLN A 187 3.04 16.97 17.75
N SER A 188 2.95 17.32 16.47
CA SER A 188 1.73 17.19 15.68
C SER A 188 1.23 15.72 15.61
N LEU A 189 2.16 14.76 15.47
CA LEU A 189 1.85 13.33 15.57
C LEU A 189 1.21 12.98 16.91
N GLN A 190 1.76 13.45 18.02
CA GLN A 190 1.21 13.19 19.34
C GLN A 190 -0.19 13.79 19.52
N GLU A 191 -0.44 14.99 19.03
CA GLU A 191 -1.76 15.64 19.10
C GLU A 191 -2.80 14.87 18.31
N ARG A 192 -2.46 14.40 17.09
CA ARG A 192 -3.33 13.55 16.28
C ARG A 192 -3.57 12.18 16.93
N LEU A 193 -2.54 11.57 17.48
CA LEU A 193 -2.68 10.29 18.20
C LEU A 193 -3.64 10.42 19.39
N LYS A 194 -3.58 11.51 20.16
CA LYS A 194 -4.49 11.79 21.28
C LYS A 194 -5.96 11.91 20.85
N ARG A 195 -6.23 12.36 19.63
CA ARG A 195 -7.59 12.42 19.07
C ARG A 195 -8.11 11.04 18.73
N ILE A 196 -7.28 10.21 18.08
CA ILE A 196 -7.64 8.82 17.72
C ILE A 196 -7.75 7.95 18.96
N VAL A 197 -6.83 8.14 19.92
CA VAL A 197 -6.73 7.35 21.17
C VAL A 197 -6.67 8.29 22.37
N PRO A 198 -7.83 8.73 22.91
CA PRO A 198 -7.90 9.76 23.97
C PRO A 198 -7.20 9.39 25.29
N GLY A 199 -6.80 8.13 25.46
CA GLY A 199 -6.05 7.66 26.64
C GLY A 199 -4.56 7.99 26.62
N VAL A 200 -4.01 8.34 25.46
CA VAL A 200 -2.58 8.68 25.25
C VAL A 200 -2.32 10.12 25.73
N ARG A 201 -1.23 10.32 26.47
CA ARG A 201 -0.75 11.64 26.90
C ARG A 201 0.53 12.04 26.19
N GLU A 202 1.49 11.12 26.12
CA GLU A 202 2.80 11.40 25.55
C GLU A 202 3.39 10.13 24.93
N VAL A 203 4.08 10.29 23.80
CA VAL A 203 4.87 9.25 23.15
C VAL A 203 6.33 9.49 23.48
N GLY A 204 7.03 8.46 23.93
CA GLY A 204 8.43 8.53 24.25
C GLY A 204 9.21 7.34 23.70
N VAL A 205 10.51 7.49 23.68
CA VAL A 205 11.45 6.44 23.31
C VAL A 205 12.45 6.26 24.45
N LYS A 206 12.80 5.02 24.75
CA LYS A 206 13.86 4.70 25.72
C LYS A 206 14.89 3.78 25.08
N ARG A 207 16.10 3.75 25.64
CA ARG A 207 17.13 2.79 25.22
C ARG A 207 16.74 1.37 25.65
N ALA A 208 17.00 0.42 24.77
CA ALA A 208 16.78 -0.99 24.97
C ALA A 208 17.92 -1.82 24.39
N LYS A 209 18.13 -3.03 24.92
CA LYS A 209 19.07 -3.99 24.35
C LYS A 209 18.39 -4.74 23.22
N VAL A 210 19.02 -4.80 22.07
CA VAL A 210 18.51 -5.47 20.87
C VAL A 210 19.56 -6.45 20.37
N MET A 211 19.19 -7.71 20.18
CA MET A 211 20.04 -8.69 19.52
C MET A 211 19.94 -8.50 18.02
N VAL A 212 21.03 -8.14 17.38
CA VAL A 212 21.15 -7.97 15.93
C VAL A 212 21.93 -9.15 15.35
N SER A 213 21.26 -9.93 14.50
CA SER A 213 21.90 -11.02 13.78
C SER A 213 22.34 -10.55 12.39
N ARG A 214 23.60 -10.76 12.07
CA ARG A 214 24.17 -10.42 10.75
C ARG A 214 24.78 -11.67 10.14
N GLN A 215 24.45 -11.95 8.87
CA GLN A 215 25.14 -12.98 8.11
C GLN A 215 26.52 -12.47 7.69
N ARG A 216 27.55 -13.18 8.06
CA ARG A 216 28.93 -12.94 7.62
C ARG A 216 29.42 -14.09 6.76
N LEU A 217 30.21 -13.73 5.75
CA LEU A 217 30.92 -14.68 4.90
C LEU A 217 32.37 -14.76 5.37
N ILE A 218 32.84 -15.96 5.65
CA ILE A 218 34.27 -16.22 5.88
C ILE A 218 34.75 -17.09 4.71
N GLU A 219 35.90 -16.77 4.17
CA GLU A 219 36.56 -17.57 3.17
C GLU A 219 37.64 -18.46 3.84
N ILE A 220 37.43 -19.78 3.83
CA ILE A 220 38.36 -20.77 4.38
C ILE A 220 38.67 -21.73 3.25
N ASP A 221 39.95 -21.86 2.90
CA ASP A 221 40.46 -22.75 1.84
C ASP A 221 39.73 -22.56 0.49
N GLY A 222 39.46 -21.31 0.10
CA GLY A 222 38.77 -20.97 -1.14
C GLY A 222 37.26 -21.31 -1.15
N LYS A 223 36.66 -21.63 0.00
CA LYS A 223 35.22 -21.86 0.16
C LYS A 223 34.62 -20.75 1.04
N SER A 224 33.58 -20.09 0.53
CA SER A 224 32.80 -19.13 1.29
C SER A 224 31.82 -19.86 2.21
N ILE A 225 31.98 -19.69 3.50
CA ILE A 225 31.09 -20.23 4.54
C ILE A 225 30.30 -19.06 5.12
N SER A 226 28.96 -19.13 5.06
CA SER A 226 28.07 -18.16 5.73
C SER A 226 27.83 -18.61 7.17
N TYR A 227 28.03 -17.70 8.13
CA TYR A 227 27.64 -17.91 9.51
C TYR A 227 26.85 -16.71 10.05
N GLU A 228 25.99 -16.95 11.02
CA GLU A 228 25.22 -15.93 11.68
C GLU A 228 25.94 -15.45 12.93
N GLU A 229 26.30 -14.16 12.97
CA GLU A 229 26.86 -13.49 14.15
C GLU A 229 25.77 -12.68 14.83
N SER A 230 25.48 -12.98 16.08
CA SER A 230 24.54 -12.21 16.90
C SER A 230 25.30 -11.31 17.86
N GLN A 231 24.99 -10.01 17.83
CA GLN A 231 25.60 -9.01 18.69
C GLN A 231 24.52 -8.21 19.43
N GLU A 232 24.74 -7.96 20.72
CA GLU A 232 23.89 -7.05 21.50
C GLU A 232 24.22 -5.58 21.12
N MET A 233 23.20 -4.86 20.65
CA MET A 233 23.31 -3.45 20.27
C MET A 233 22.42 -2.59 21.17
N ALA A 234 22.81 -1.32 21.38
CA ALA A 234 21.97 -0.34 22.04
C ALA A 234 20.93 0.21 21.05
N GLY A 235 19.74 -0.35 21.10
CA GLY A 235 18.59 0.09 20.32
C GLY A 235 17.60 0.92 21.11
N GLN A 236 16.41 1.08 20.56
CA GLN A 236 15.30 1.87 21.10
C GLN A 236 14.05 1.00 21.31
N GLU A 237 13.24 1.38 22.29
CA GLU A 237 11.91 0.83 22.54
C GLU A 237 10.91 1.97 22.78
N VAL A 238 9.72 1.85 22.21
CA VAL A 238 8.63 2.81 22.40
C VAL A 238 8.04 2.67 23.78
N VAL A 239 7.77 3.79 24.42
CA VAL A 239 7.01 3.89 25.68
C VAL A 239 5.94 4.95 25.57
N LEU A 240 4.79 4.73 26.16
CA LEU A 240 3.70 5.70 26.18
C LEU A 240 3.34 6.11 27.61
N ASP A 241 3.09 7.38 27.80
CA ASP A 241 2.38 7.87 28.97
C ASP A 241 0.87 7.85 28.66
N MET A 242 0.13 7.16 29.51
CA MET A 242 -1.31 6.98 29.40
C MET A 242 -1.99 7.63 30.61
N ASN A 243 -3.31 7.82 30.52
CA ASN A 243 -4.10 8.27 31.67
C ASN A 243 -3.95 7.35 32.90
N THR A 244 -3.65 6.10 32.67
CA THR A 244 -3.56 5.03 33.70
C THR A 244 -2.14 4.77 34.21
N GLY A 245 -1.11 5.30 33.56
CA GLY A 245 0.27 5.08 33.95
C GLY A 245 1.28 5.78 33.06
N LYS A 246 2.52 5.90 33.56
CA LYS A 246 3.63 6.53 32.84
C LYS A 246 4.62 5.50 32.32
N ARG A 247 5.26 5.82 31.20
CA ARG A 247 6.32 5.02 30.55
C ARG A 247 5.93 3.54 30.37
N ILE A 248 4.66 3.31 30.00
CA ILE A 248 4.17 1.97 29.71
C ILE A 248 4.88 1.46 28.44
N PRO A 249 5.54 0.30 28.49
CA PRO A 249 6.26 -0.23 27.33
C PRO A 249 5.27 -0.66 26.24
N ALA A 250 5.69 -0.54 24.96
CA ALA A 250 4.85 -0.77 23.81
C ALA A 250 4.13 -2.14 23.81
N HIS A 251 4.79 -3.21 24.30
CA HIS A 251 4.18 -4.54 24.36
C HIS A 251 3.00 -4.66 25.35
N ALA A 252 2.81 -3.69 26.25
CA ALA A 252 1.68 -3.61 27.18
C ALA A 252 0.61 -2.62 26.73
N ILE A 253 0.77 -2.03 25.55
CA ILE A 253 -0.17 -1.10 24.93
C ILE A 253 -1.12 -1.87 23.99
N SER A 254 -2.35 -1.37 23.83
CA SER A 254 -3.33 -1.99 22.93
C SER A 254 -2.85 -1.98 21.48
N GLU A 255 -3.20 -3.02 20.72
CA GLU A 255 -2.83 -3.16 19.31
C GLU A 255 -3.26 -1.96 18.48
N GLY A 256 -4.52 -1.50 18.63
CA GLY A 256 -5.03 -0.35 17.89
C GLY A 256 -4.26 0.94 18.17
N THR A 257 -3.78 1.15 19.41
CA THR A 257 -2.93 2.30 19.73
C THR A 257 -1.59 2.22 19.00
N MET A 258 -0.97 1.04 18.98
CA MET A 258 0.31 0.82 18.29
C MET A 258 0.15 0.97 16.77
N LEU A 259 -0.95 0.47 16.19
CA LEU A 259 -1.25 0.61 14.77
C LEU A 259 -1.48 2.09 14.39
N ALA A 260 -2.28 2.83 15.17
CA ALA A 260 -2.47 4.26 14.94
C ALA A 260 -1.15 5.04 15.03
N LEU A 261 -0.30 4.74 16.02
CA LEU A 261 1.02 5.34 16.17
C LEU A 261 1.92 5.05 14.95
N GLY A 262 1.98 3.79 14.51
CA GLY A 262 2.78 3.37 13.35
C GLY A 262 2.33 4.08 12.06
N LEU A 263 1.01 4.15 11.80
CA LEU A 263 0.45 4.84 10.65
C LEU A 263 0.79 6.34 10.66
N LEU A 264 0.59 7.01 11.79
CA LEU A 264 0.92 8.42 11.91
C LEU A 264 2.42 8.69 11.73
N THR A 265 3.28 7.81 12.25
CA THR A 265 4.73 7.94 12.09
C THR A 265 5.14 7.94 10.61
N VAL A 266 4.53 7.07 9.80
CA VAL A 266 4.81 7.03 8.35
C VAL A 266 4.25 8.24 7.63
N LEU A 267 3.02 8.67 7.95
CA LEU A 267 2.37 9.79 7.28
C LEU A 267 2.99 11.14 7.62
N MET A 268 3.68 11.23 8.76
CA MET A 268 4.33 12.44 9.25
C MET A 268 5.86 12.40 9.13
N ASP A 269 6.40 11.43 8.35
CA ASP A 269 7.83 11.37 8.03
C ASP A 269 8.26 12.67 7.30
N PRO A 270 9.33 13.36 7.74
CA PRO A 270 9.84 14.55 7.08
C PRO A 270 10.16 14.35 5.59
N ASN A 271 10.54 13.14 5.20
CA ASN A 271 10.79 12.77 3.80
C ASN A 271 9.51 12.54 2.99
N GLN A 272 8.38 12.75 3.55
CA GLN A 272 7.01 12.68 3.03
C GLN A 272 6.81 11.76 1.82
N PRO A 273 6.14 10.61 1.98
CA PRO A 273 5.77 9.77 0.84
C PRO A 273 4.73 10.49 -0.03
N ASN A 274 4.83 10.32 -1.36
CA ASN A 274 3.81 10.80 -2.28
C ASN A 274 2.71 9.75 -2.53
N LEU A 275 2.97 8.49 -2.20
CA LEU A 275 2.00 7.40 -2.29
C LEU A 275 2.10 6.50 -1.06
N VAL A 276 0.99 6.33 -0.36
CA VAL A 276 0.87 5.43 0.79
C VAL A 276 -0.18 4.37 0.50
N LEU A 277 0.24 3.11 0.57
CA LEU A 277 -0.57 1.93 0.33
C LEU A 277 -0.72 1.18 1.66
N LEU A 278 -1.96 1.06 2.17
CA LEU A 278 -2.21 0.47 3.49
C LEU A 278 -3.11 -0.76 3.37
N ASP A 279 -2.70 -1.86 3.97
CA ASP A 279 -3.53 -3.08 4.01
C ASP A 279 -4.20 -3.20 5.39
N ASP A 280 -5.54 -3.44 5.39
CA ASP A 280 -6.38 -3.67 6.56
C ASP A 280 -6.28 -2.54 7.62
N VAL A 281 -6.58 -1.30 7.21
CA VAL A 281 -6.33 -0.07 7.99
C VAL A 281 -7.13 0.02 9.30
N GLU A 282 -8.25 -0.70 9.42
CA GLU A 282 -9.13 -0.75 10.60
C GLU A 282 -8.63 -1.65 11.73
N GLN A 283 -7.62 -2.47 11.47
CA GLN A 283 -7.23 -3.55 12.39
C GLN A 283 -7.01 -3.03 13.82
N GLY A 284 -7.62 -3.71 14.78
CA GLY A 284 -7.48 -3.39 16.21
C GLY A 284 -8.08 -2.05 16.67
N LEU A 285 -8.69 -1.25 15.78
CA LEU A 285 -9.28 0.05 16.11
C LEU A 285 -10.77 -0.05 16.43
N HIS A 286 -11.19 0.61 17.51
CA HIS A 286 -12.60 0.79 17.82
C HIS A 286 -13.30 1.66 16.75
N PRO A 287 -14.59 1.45 16.41
CA PRO A 287 -15.30 2.20 15.37
C PRO A 287 -15.12 3.72 15.42
N LYS A 288 -15.16 4.32 16.60
CA LYS A 288 -14.89 5.75 16.74
C LYS A 288 -13.48 6.13 16.32
N ALA A 289 -12.47 5.35 16.74
CA ALA A 289 -11.07 5.60 16.38
C ALA A 289 -10.82 5.43 14.87
N GLN A 290 -11.57 4.54 14.21
CA GLN A 290 -11.53 4.38 12.74
C GLN A 290 -12.00 5.65 12.02
N ARG A 291 -13.11 6.26 12.47
CA ARG A 291 -13.60 7.54 11.92
C ARG A 291 -12.60 8.68 12.19
N ASP A 292 -12.11 8.77 13.42
CA ASP A 292 -11.12 9.78 13.80
C ASP A 292 -9.83 9.63 12.97
N LEU A 293 -9.40 8.41 12.66
CA LEU A 293 -8.25 8.12 11.80
C LEU A 293 -8.46 8.67 10.37
N ILE A 294 -9.62 8.42 9.76
CA ILE A 294 -9.91 8.94 8.41
C ILE A 294 -10.00 10.46 8.42
N ALA A 295 -10.55 11.07 9.47
CA ALA A 295 -10.54 12.51 9.63
C ALA A 295 -9.11 13.08 9.65
N VAL A 296 -8.20 12.42 10.38
CA VAL A 296 -6.78 12.77 10.41
C VAL A 296 -6.12 12.57 9.03
N PHE A 297 -6.44 11.50 8.29
CA PHE A 297 -5.92 11.33 6.92
C PHE A 297 -6.35 12.49 6.01
N LYS A 298 -7.61 12.91 6.09
CA LYS A 298 -8.12 14.05 5.31
C LYS A 298 -7.37 15.35 5.64
N GLU A 299 -7.04 15.60 6.91
CA GLU A 299 -6.26 16.76 7.34
C GLU A 299 -4.83 16.71 6.78
N ILE A 300 -4.13 15.58 6.93
CA ILE A 300 -2.78 15.38 6.40
C ILE A 300 -2.77 15.58 4.87
N LEU A 301 -3.80 15.11 4.17
CA LEU A 301 -3.95 15.31 2.73
C LEU A 301 -4.18 16.79 2.35
N GLN A 302 -4.79 17.60 3.22
CA GLN A 302 -4.92 19.05 2.99
C GLN A 302 -3.59 19.78 3.14
N GLU A 303 -2.77 19.37 4.10
CA GLU A 303 -1.44 19.93 4.36
C GLU A 303 -0.44 19.49 3.29
N ASN A 304 -0.43 18.20 2.92
CA ASN A 304 0.44 17.64 1.89
C ASN A 304 -0.33 17.41 0.58
N ARG A 305 -0.19 18.34 -0.38
CA ARG A 305 -0.89 18.27 -1.66
C ARG A 305 -0.39 17.19 -2.62
N ASN A 306 0.78 16.63 -2.36
CA ASN A 306 1.39 15.60 -3.21
C ASN A 306 1.09 14.18 -2.73
N LEU A 307 0.64 14.02 -1.50
CA LEU A 307 0.31 12.73 -0.91
C LEU A 307 -1.00 12.18 -1.49
N GLN A 308 -0.99 10.88 -1.80
CA GLN A 308 -2.17 10.07 -2.12
C GLN A 308 -2.16 8.82 -1.25
N ILE A 309 -3.30 8.45 -0.69
CA ILE A 309 -3.48 7.28 0.17
C ILE A 309 -4.48 6.34 -0.50
N ILE A 310 -4.07 5.07 -0.70
CA ILE A 310 -4.93 3.99 -1.17
C ILE A 310 -4.85 2.89 -0.12
N PHE A 311 -5.98 2.44 0.38
CA PHE A 311 -6.01 1.46 1.45
C PHE A 311 -7.07 0.38 1.27
N SER A 312 -6.87 -0.79 1.86
CA SER A 312 -7.91 -1.81 1.99
C SER A 312 -8.61 -1.69 3.33
N THR A 313 -9.90 -2.00 3.34
CA THR A 313 -10.71 -2.05 4.57
C THR A 313 -11.90 -2.99 4.43
N HIS A 314 -12.34 -3.53 5.57
CA HIS A 314 -13.58 -4.28 5.74
C HIS A 314 -14.59 -3.55 6.65
N SER A 315 -14.29 -2.31 7.03
CA SER A 315 -15.10 -1.57 7.99
C SER A 315 -16.08 -0.60 7.33
N PRO A 316 -17.39 -0.78 7.50
CA PRO A 316 -18.38 0.19 7.06
C PRO A 316 -18.21 1.56 7.74
N TYR A 317 -17.68 1.61 8.97
CA TYR A 317 -17.41 2.87 9.68
C TYR A 317 -16.32 3.72 9.01
N ILE A 318 -15.35 3.08 8.36
CA ILE A 318 -14.34 3.78 7.55
C ILE A 318 -14.95 4.24 6.24
N VAL A 319 -15.74 3.37 5.60
CA VAL A 319 -16.41 3.67 4.33
C VAL A 319 -17.40 4.83 4.49
N ASP A 320 -18.07 4.97 5.65
CA ASP A 320 -18.94 6.11 5.96
C ASP A 320 -18.24 7.46 5.85
N GLU A 321 -16.94 7.50 6.10
CA GLU A 321 -16.16 8.73 6.02
C GLU A 321 -15.73 9.08 4.57
N LEU A 322 -16.11 8.29 3.58
CA LEU A 322 -15.74 8.44 2.18
C LEU A 322 -16.96 8.78 1.32
N THR A 323 -16.70 9.36 0.16
CA THR A 323 -17.71 9.49 -0.90
C THR A 323 -17.78 8.19 -1.71
N HIS A 324 -18.89 7.92 -2.36
CA HIS A 324 -19.08 6.72 -3.19
C HIS A 324 -18.03 6.58 -4.31
N SER A 325 -17.53 7.69 -4.86
CA SER A 325 -16.48 7.71 -5.88
C SER A 325 -15.08 7.35 -5.35
N GLN A 326 -14.88 7.40 -4.03
CA GLN A 326 -13.62 7.03 -3.38
C GLN A 326 -13.57 5.54 -3.02
N VAL A 327 -14.67 4.81 -3.17
CA VAL A 327 -14.79 3.41 -2.77
C VAL A 327 -14.80 2.51 -4.00
N HIS A 328 -13.82 1.59 -4.06
CA HIS A 328 -13.69 0.58 -5.10
C HIS A 328 -14.07 -0.78 -4.52
N VAL A 329 -15.14 -1.35 -5.05
CA VAL A 329 -15.68 -2.64 -4.61
C VAL A 329 -15.08 -3.75 -5.46
N LEU A 330 -14.41 -4.70 -4.82
CA LEU A 330 -13.77 -5.85 -5.45
C LEU A 330 -14.57 -7.13 -5.11
N SER A 331 -14.88 -7.92 -6.12
CA SER A 331 -15.57 -9.20 -5.97
C SER A 331 -14.92 -10.28 -6.82
N ASN A 332 -15.07 -11.53 -6.39
CA ASN A 332 -14.59 -12.68 -7.14
C ASN A 332 -15.71 -13.34 -7.92
N THR A 333 -15.43 -13.68 -9.18
CA THR A 333 -16.26 -14.60 -9.94
C THR A 333 -16.19 -16.01 -9.36
N ASN A 334 -17.11 -16.89 -9.75
CA ASN A 334 -17.09 -18.32 -9.40
C ASN A 334 -15.80 -19.04 -9.84
N LEU A 335 -15.04 -18.46 -10.77
CA LEU A 335 -13.74 -18.96 -11.22
C LEU A 335 -12.55 -18.40 -10.41
N GLY A 336 -12.82 -17.61 -9.37
CA GLY A 336 -11.80 -16.98 -8.54
C GLY A 336 -11.10 -15.79 -9.19
N LEU A 337 -11.68 -15.23 -10.25
CA LEU A 337 -11.15 -14.04 -10.91
C LEU A 337 -11.73 -12.77 -10.28
N THR A 338 -10.89 -11.78 -10.04
CA THR A 338 -11.28 -10.50 -9.43
C THR A 338 -11.81 -9.52 -10.47
N LEU A 339 -12.96 -8.95 -10.17
CA LEU A 339 -13.52 -7.76 -10.84
C LEU A 339 -13.60 -6.60 -9.85
N ALA A 340 -13.58 -5.38 -10.37
CA ALA A 340 -13.71 -4.19 -9.56
C ALA A 340 -14.61 -3.15 -10.24
N LYS A 341 -15.45 -2.49 -9.45
CA LYS A 341 -16.25 -1.33 -9.86
C LYS A 341 -16.23 -0.28 -8.75
N ARG A 342 -16.38 0.98 -9.10
CA ARG A 342 -16.59 2.01 -8.08
C ARG A 342 -18.01 1.93 -7.52
N LEU A 343 -18.15 2.25 -6.23
CA LEU A 343 -19.47 2.19 -5.57
C LEU A 343 -20.48 3.18 -6.19
N ASP A 344 -20.01 4.29 -6.78
CA ASP A 344 -20.85 5.25 -7.50
C ASP A 344 -21.35 4.76 -8.86
N GLU A 345 -20.87 3.61 -9.35
CA GLU A 345 -21.37 2.93 -10.55
C GLU A 345 -22.58 2.01 -10.26
N HIS A 346 -22.95 1.83 -8.98
CA HIS A 346 -24.11 1.03 -8.62
C HIS A 346 -25.41 1.70 -9.12
N PRO A 347 -26.37 0.94 -9.70
CA PRO A 347 -27.61 1.52 -10.24
C PRO A 347 -28.42 2.35 -9.23
N ASP A 348 -28.43 1.95 -7.96
CA ASP A 348 -29.21 2.60 -6.90
C ASP A 348 -28.45 3.73 -6.16
N VAL A 349 -27.26 4.14 -6.64
CA VAL A 349 -26.40 5.10 -5.93
C VAL A 349 -27.10 6.43 -5.69
N GLU A 350 -27.90 6.93 -6.64
CA GLU A 350 -28.57 8.23 -6.50
C GLU A 350 -29.68 8.19 -5.41
N TRP A 351 -30.36 7.07 -5.25
CA TRP A 351 -31.27 6.84 -4.15
C TRP A 351 -30.51 6.73 -2.82
N ALA A 352 -29.42 5.96 -2.80
CA ALA A 352 -28.61 5.74 -1.62
C ALA A 352 -28.04 7.06 -1.04
N LYS A 353 -27.55 7.96 -1.89
CA LYS A 353 -27.03 9.28 -1.47
C LYS A 353 -28.04 10.12 -0.67
N GLN A 354 -29.33 9.85 -0.80
CA GLN A 354 -30.41 10.59 -0.12
C GLN A 354 -30.86 9.92 1.17
N THR A 355 -30.55 8.63 1.34
CA THR A 355 -31.18 7.81 2.38
C THR A 355 -30.21 7.06 3.30
N LEU A 356 -28.99 6.77 2.83
CA LEU A 356 -28.00 5.96 3.52
C LEU A 356 -26.66 6.67 3.60
N THR A 357 -25.84 6.30 4.57
CA THR A 357 -24.42 6.62 4.56
C THR A 357 -23.70 5.74 3.53
N THR A 358 -22.47 6.10 3.17
CA THR A 358 -21.70 5.34 2.18
C THR A 358 -21.42 3.91 2.65
N GLY A 359 -21.13 3.73 3.94
CA GLY A 359 -20.87 2.41 4.53
C GLY A 359 -22.14 1.58 4.66
N GLU A 360 -23.27 2.16 5.08
CA GLU A 360 -24.57 1.49 5.11
C GLU A 360 -25.00 1.04 3.71
N PHE A 361 -24.76 1.88 2.70
CA PHE A 361 -25.05 1.52 1.32
C PHE A 361 -24.22 0.32 0.86
N TRP A 362 -22.89 0.39 1.02
CA TRP A 362 -22.01 -0.72 0.66
C TRP A 362 -22.39 -2.01 1.40
N ASP A 363 -22.65 -1.96 2.72
CA ASP A 363 -23.03 -3.11 3.52
C ASP A 363 -24.37 -3.73 3.02
N SER A 364 -25.31 -2.88 2.60
CA SER A 364 -26.62 -3.33 2.12
C SER A 364 -26.61 -3.97 0.74
N VAL A 365 -25.76 -3.48 -0.19
CA VAL A 365 -25.70 -3.99 -1.57
C VAL A 365 -24.66 -5.09 -1.73
N GLY A 366 -23.71 -5.22 -0.81
CA GLY A 366 -22.62 -6.19 -0.88
C GLY A 366 -21.76 -6.04 -2.12
N GLU A 367 -21.18 -7.13 -2.60
CA GLU A 367 -20.23 -7.16 -3.74
C GLU A 367 -20.77 -7.89 -4.98
N ASP A 368 -21.90 -8.60 -4.90
CA ASP A 368 -22.41 -9.49 -5.97
C ASP A 368 -22.76 -8.73 -7.26
N TRP A 369 -23.18 -7.47 -7.14
CA TRP A 369 -23.49 -6.61 -8.29
C TRP A 369 -22.27 -6.33 -9.17
N VAL A 370 -21.05 -6.41 -8.63
CA VAL A 370 -19.82 -6.20 -9.38
C VAL A 370 -19.65 -7.26 -10.46
N VAL A 371 -20.04 -8.51 -10.17
CA VAL A 371 -19.92 -9.66 -11.08
C VAL A 371 -21.19 -9.95 -11.90
N ALA A 372 -22.34 -9.39 -11.50
CA ALA A 372 -23.64 -9.70 -12.12
C ALA A 372 -23.73 -9.35 -13.62
N GLY A 373 -22.96 -8.34 -14.10
CA GLY A 373 -22.93 -7.95 -15.52
C GLY A 373 -22.16 -8.91 -16.43
N GLU A 374 -21.10 -9.56 -15.95
CA GLU A 374 -20.24 -10.43 -16.79
C GLU A 374 -20.78 -11.86 -16.95
N ILE A 375 -21.65 -12.30 -16.08
CA ILE A 375 -22.31 -13.61 -16.22
C ILE A 375 -23.19 -13.62 -17.48
N ASN A 376 -23.83 -12.51 -17.81
CA ASN A 376 -24.66 -12.38 -19.02
C ASN A 376 -23.81 -12.39 -20.30
N ASP A 377 -22.67 -11.70 -20.31
CA ASP A 377 -21.77 -11.66 -21.47
C ASP A 377 -21.09 -13.02 -21.76
N LEU A 378 -20.83 -13.81 -20.70
CA LEU A 378 -20.31 -15.18 -20.84
C LEU A 378 -21.37 -16.14 -21.35
N ILE A 379 -22.64 -15.99 -20.95
CA ILE A 379 -23.75 -16.81 -21.41
C ILE A 379 -24.06 -16.50 -22.87
N ASP A 380 -24.10 -15.25 -23.28
CA ASP A 380 -24.33 -14.82 -24.65
C ASP A 380 -23.18 -15.25 -25.60
N GLY A 381 -21.92 -15.23 -25.12
CA GLY A 381 -20.76 -15.75 -25.86
C GLY A 381 -20.75 -17.26 -26.05
N ILE A 382 -21.35 -18.05 -25.15
CA ILE A 382 -21.47 -19.51 -25.26
C ILE A 382 -22.59 -19.90 -26.23
N TYR A 383 -23.69 -19.18 -26.23
CA TYR A 383 -24.82 -19.47 -27.17
C TYR A 383 -24.52 -19.04 -28.61
N CYS A 384 -23.66 -18.05 -28.85
CA CYS A 384 -23.25 -17.66 -30.20
C CYS A 384 -22.28 -18.65 -30.88
N ASN A 385 -21.55 -19.49 -30.15
CA ASN A 385 -20.59 -20.44 -30.72
C ASN A 385 -21.17 -21.85 -30.97
N CYS A 386 -22.42 -22.13 -30.61
CA CYS A 386 -23.11 -23.41 -30.90
C CYS A 386 -23.92 -23.40 -32.18
N GLY A 387 -23.81 -22.35 -32.99
CA GLY A 387 -24.63 -22.16 -34.22
C GLY A 387 -23.81 -22.00 -35.52
N LYS A 388 -22.64 -22.66 -35.65
CA LYS A 388 -21.97 -22.81 -36.96
C LYS A 388 -21.41 -24.21 -37.14
#